data_98782c6beb16e4cf36fbac3afa4fba60
#
_entry.id   98782c6beb16e4cf36fbac3afa4fba60
#
_cell.length_a   1.000
_cell.length_b   1.000
_cell.length_c   1.000
_cell.angle_alpha   90.00
_cell.angle_beta   90.00
_cell.angle_gamma   90.00
#
_symmetry.space_group_name_H-M   'P 1'
#
loop_
_entity.id
_entity.type
_entity.pdbx_description
1 polymer ?
#
loop_
_entity_poly.entity_id
_entity_poly.type
_entity_poly.pdbx_seq_one_letter_code
_entity_poly.pdbx_strand_id
1 'polypeptide(L)'
;MIYIDPPYNTGKTFVYRDNFRQPLKDYLKKTGQVDGEGKRLATNIETRGRYHSSWLNFMYPRLFLARNLLREDGVIFISIDDHEAHHLRMIMDEIFGEENFLGIISVVNNLKGRSDDKYIATANEFLLVYTKNKRQYEMKGLPLTNGQLNEYDKEDQYGKYKEVGFRKTGKGWKRKDRPNMFYPIYFNQKTGQISLERQKQEDIEILPLTNDGQEGRWRWDKERFLERKDKDVVIRELSTGKWNVFTKMRLNENGEDRTLLPKSVWIDPKFDTAKGAKILKEFFGKDVFDNPKPIDFIIDILRISTDNDSFILDFFAGSGTTGQAVWNLNREDGGNRKFILVQLDEPVNENIETGRNALSLGLRTIADICIERLRRVSEKYKEEGGDNQDLGFKVFRLTQSDLHRVNENSNYL
;
A
#
# COMPACT_ATOMS: atom_id res chain seq x y z
N MET A 1 -4.62 -5.16 9.84
CA MET A 1 -4.64 -4.65 8.44
C MET A 1 -5.38 -5.63 7.54
N ILE A 2 -6.08 -5.12 6.52
CA ILE A 2 -6.72 -5.93 5.48
C ILE A 2 -6.11 -5.54 4.13
N TYR A 3 -5.75 -6.53 3.32
CA TYR A 3 -5.44 -6.37 1.90
C TYR A 3 -6.32 -7.30 1.10
N ILE A 4 -6.89 -6.83 0.00
CA ILE A 4 -7.66 -7.68 -0.92
C ILE A 4 -7.39 -7.32 -2.38
N ASP A 5 -7.47 -8.36 -3.21
CA ASP A 5 -7.40 -8.32 -4.66
C ASP A 5 -8.65 -8.99 -5.24
N PRO A 6 -9.82 -8.30 -5.21
CA PRO A 6 -11.07 -8.89 -5.67
C PRO A 6 -11.09 -9.07 -7.19
N PRO A 7 -12.01 -9.85 -7.76
CA PRO A 7 -12.21 -9.88 -9.21
C PRO A 7 -12.51 -8.48 -9.75
N TYR A 8 -11.85 -8.11 -10.85
CA TYR A 8 -11.95 -6.76 -11.45
C TYR A 8 -13.16 -6.59 -12.37
N ASN A 9 -13.94 -7.66 -12.58
CA ASN A 9 -15.10 -7.66 -13.46
C ASN A 9 -14.78 -7.32 -14.92
N THR A 10 -13.61 -7.75 -15.40
CA THR A 10 -13.13 -7.47 -16.77
C THR A 10 -13.92 -8.21 -17.84
N GLY A 11 -14.69 -9.24 -17.46
CA GLY A 11 -15.41 -10.13 -18.37
C GLY A 11 -14.52 -11.11 -19.10
N LYS A 12 -13.22 -11.16 -18.81
CA LYS A 12 -12.25 -12.13 -19.37
C LYS A 12 -12.38 -13.49 -18.68
N THR A 13 -11.85 -14.52 -19.33
CA THR A 13 -11.81 -15.88 -18.79
C THR A 13 -10.47 -16.10 -18.11
N PHE A 14 -10.50 -16.35 -16.82
CA PHE A 14 -9.33 -16.68 -15.99
C PHE A 14 -9.50 -18.06 -15.34
N VAL A 15 -8.50 -18.51 -14.60
CA VAL A 15 -8.57 -19.71 -13.76
C VAL A 15 -9.66 -19.58 -12.68
N TYR A 16 -10.03 -18.36 -12.33
CA TYR A 16 -11.10 -17.97 -11.41
C TYR A 16 -12.18 -17.15 -12.12
N ARG A 17 -13.34 -16.95 -11.45
CA ARG A 17 -14.46 -16.19 -11.99
C ARG A 17 -14.21 -14.69 -11.94
N ASP A 18 -14.22 -14.02 -13.11
CA ASP A 18 -14.10 -12.56 -13.25
C ASP A 18 -15.22 -11.96 -14.14
N ASN A 19 -16.30 -12.69 -14.31
CA ASN A 19 -17.45 -12.26 -15.09
C ASN A 19 -18.74 -12.31 -14.26
N PHE A 20 -19.27 -11.16 -13.88
CA PHE A 20 -20.46 -11.00 -13.08
C PHE A 20 -21.74 -10.73 -13.89
N ARG A 21 -21.69 -10.90 -15.22
CA ARG A 21 -22.88 -10.77 -16.07
C ARG A 21 -23.99 -11.69 -15.62
N GLN A 22 -25.14 -11.11 -15.30
CA GLN A 22 -26.37 -11.89 -15.08
C GLN A 22 -27.08 -12.14 -16.40
N PRO A 23 -27.72 -13.31 -16.61
CA PRO A 23 -28.64 -13.52 -17.72
C PRO A 23 -29.74 -12.43 -17.70
N LEU A 24 -30.08 -11.91 -18.88
CA LEU A 24 -31.07 -10.83 -19.01
C LEU A 24 -32.40 -11.16 -18.31
N LYS A 25 -32.86 -12.39 -18.44
CA LYS A 25 -34.10 -12.89 -17.85
C LYS A 25 -34.06 -12.79 -16.31
N ASP A 26 -32.96 -13.19 -15.69
CA ASP A 26 -32.82 -13.18 -14.23
C ASP A 26 -32.69 -11.76 -13.68
N TYR A 27 -31.98 -10.89 -14.38
CA TYR A 27 -31.88 -9.48 -14.03
C TYR A 27 -33.26 -8.77 -14.10
N LEU A 28 -33.97 -8.94 -15.20
CA LEU A 28 -35.29 -8.33 -15.39
C LEU A 28 -36.33 -8.79 -14.34
N LYS A 29 -36.22 -10.08 -13.94
CA LYS A 29 -37.05 -10.62 -12.87
C LYS A 29 -36.73 -10.04 -11.50
N LYS A 30 -35.41 -9.97 -11.16
CA LYS A 30 -34.94 -9.42 -9.88
C LYS A 30 -35.22 -7.92 -9.72
N THR A 31 -35.16 -7.17 -10.81
CA THR A 31 -35.38 -5.70 -10.80
C THR A 31 -36.86 -5.33 -10.98
N GLY A 32 -37.80 -6.32 -11.05
CA GLY A 32 -39.19 -6.08 -11.25
C GLY A 32 -39.57 -5.47 -12.62
N GLN A 33 -38.72 -5.62 -13.62
CA GLN A 33 -38.92 -5.11 -14.98
C GLN A 33 -39.71 -6.07 -15.88
N VAL A 34 -40.04 -7.26 -15.36
CA VAL A 34 -40.93 -8.25 -15.98
C VAL A 34 -41.92 -8.74 -14.93
N ASP A 35 -43.15 -9.06 -15.38
CA ASP A 35 -44.14 -9.72 -14.55
C ASP A 35 -43.80 -11.21 -14.29
N GLY A 36 -44.66 -11.89 -13.53
CA GLY A 36 -44.50 -13.32 -13.22
C GLY A 36 -44.48 -14.24 -14.44
N GLU A 37 -44.99 -13.79 -15.57
CA GLU A 37 -45.05 -14.52 -16.86
C GLU A 37 -43.85 -14.16 -17.79
N GLY A 38 -42.96 -13.22 -17.37
CA GLY A 38 -41.80 -12.77 -18.13
C GLY A 38 -42.09 -11.67 -19.16
N LYS A 39 -43.30 -11.04 -19.10
CA LYS A 39 -43.66 -9.91 -19.95
C LYS A 39 -43.06 -8.62 -19.40
N ARG A 40 -42.50 -7.79 -20.26
CA ARG A 40 -41.80 -6.55 -19.89
C ARG A 40 -42.78 -5.49 -19.37
N LEU A 41 -42.45 -4.89 -18.21
CA LEU A 41 -43.21 -3.80 -17.59
C LEU A 41 -42.69 -2.40 -17.97
N ALA A 42 -41.48 -2.30 -18.54
CA ALA A 42 -40.87 -1.03 -18.96
C ALA A 42 -40.19 -1.12 -20.32
N THR A 43 -40.17 -0.01 -21.06
CA THR A 43 -39.61 0.11 -22.40
C THR A 43 -38.10 0.35 -22.44
N ASN A 44 -37.49 0.90 -21.37
CA ASN A 44 -36.06 1.14 -21.27
C ASN A 44 -35.36 0.06 -20.47
N ILE A 45 -34.45 -0.66 -21.12
CA ILE A 45 -33.65 -1.71 -20.47
C ILE A 45 -32.26 -1.17 -20.26
N GLU A 46 -31.88 -0.93 -19.03
CA GLU A 46 -30.51 -0.71 -18.65
C GLU A 46 -29.70 -2.00 -18.78
N THR A 47 -29.13 -2.24 -19.96
CA THR A 47 -28.26 -3.41 -20.18
C THR A 47 -26.92 -3.27 -19.48
N ARG A 48 -26.49 -2.05 -19.14
CA ARG A 48 -25.23 -1.75 -18.45
C ARG A 48 -25.30 -2.01 -16.94
N GLY A 49 -26.43 -1.72 -16.27
CA GLY A 49 -26.57 -1.92 -14.82
C GLY A 49 -26.41 -3.37 -14.34
N ARG A 50 -26.71 -4.35 -15.19
CA ARG A 50 -26.59 -5.78 -14.85
C ARG A 50 -25.19 -6.23 -14.50
N TYR A 51 -24.21 -5.59 -15.10
CA TYR A 51 -22.81 -5.98 -15.02
C TYR A 51 -22.18 -5.51 -13.70
N HIS A 52 -22.36 -4.23 -13.40
CA HIS A 52 -21.82 -3.61 -12.20
C HIS A 52 -22.63 -3.94 -10.93
N SER A 53 -23.97 -3.96 -11.03
CA SER A 53 -24.82 -4.26 -9.87
C SER A 53 -24.55 -5.63 -9.25
N SER A 54 -24.26 -6.65 -10.07
CA SER A 54 -23.93 -7.99 -9.55
C SER A 54 -22.59 -7.99 -8.82
N TRP A 55 -21.61 -7.26 -9.33
CA TRP A 55 -20.32 -7.09 -8.68
C TRP A 55 -20.45 -6.30 -7.37
N LEU A 56 -21.21 -5.21 -7.38
CA LEU A 56 -21.52 -4.42 -6.18
C LEU A 56 -22.20 -5.26 -5.09
N ASN A 57 -23.22 -6.04 -5.45
CA ASN A 57 -23.92 -6.95 -4.53
C ASN A 57 -22.99 -8.04 -3.97
N PHE A 58 -21.98 -8.44 -4.73
CA PHE A 58 -20.96 -9.38 -4.27
C PHE A 58 -19.97 -8.72 -3.31
N MET A 59 -19.54 -7.48 -3.56
CA MET A 59 -18.54 -6.76 -2.78
C MET A 59 -19.09 -6.15 -1.49
N TYR A 60 -20.27 -5.51 -1.55
CA TYR A 60 -20.82 -4.71 -0.44
C TYR A 60 -20.86 -5.45 0.92
N PRO A 61 -21.48 -6.65 1.04
CA PRO A 61 -21.54 -7.34 2.33
C PRO A 61 -20.16 -7.75 2.87
N ARG A 62 -19.21 -8.02 1.98
CA ARG A 62 -17.83 -8.38 2.35
C ARG A 62 -17.08 -7.19 2.91
N LEU A 63 -17.21 -6.04 2.26
CA LEU A 63 -16.58 -4.78 2.70
C LEU A 63 -17.19 -4.28 4.02
N PHE A 64 -18.52 -4.42 4.19
CA PHE A 64 -19.19 -4.10 5.43
C PHE A 64 -18.67 -4.95 6.61
N LEU A 65 -18.52 -6.26 6.42
CA LEU A 65 -17.92 -7.14 7.42
C LEU A 65 -16.45 -6.81 7.66
N ALA A 66 -15.69 -6.50 6.62
CA ALA A 66 -14.29 -6.13 6.71
C ALA A 66 -14.08 -4.90 7.62
N ARG A 67 -14.92 -3.87 7.47
CA ARG A 67 -14.87 -2.70 8.35
C ARG A 67 -15.07 -3.07 9.82
N ASN A 68 -16.00 -3.99 10.10
CA ASN A 68 -16.27 -4.42 11.48
C ASN A 68 -15.11 -5.22 12.09
N LEU A 69 -14.35 -5.95 11.28
CA LEU A 69 -13.19 -6.72 11.72
C LEU A 69 -11.95 -5.86 11.96
N LEU A 70 -11.88 -4.65 11.38
CA LEU A 70 -10.78 -3.73 11.61
C LEU A 70 -10.81 -3.15 13.03
N ARG A 71 -9.63 -3.00 13.62
CA ARG A 71 -9.41 -2.15 14.80
C ARG A 71 -9.65 -0.69 14.41
N GLU A 72 -9.80 0.19 15.40
CA GLU A 72 -9.99 1.63 15.14
C GLU A 72 -8.82 2.28 14.39
N ASP A 73 -7.60 1.82 14.66
CA ASP A 73 -6.36 2.20 13.96
C ASP A 73 -6.09 1.32 12.72
N GLY A 74 -7.04 0.51 12.30
CA GLY A 74 -6.89 -0.42 11.20
C GLY A 74 -7.07 0.22 9.84
N VAL A 75 -6.45 -0.38 8.82
CA VAL A 75 -6.44 0.09 7.43
C VAL A 75 -6.77 -1.05 6.47
N ILE A 76 -7.45 -0.72 5.38
CA ILE A 76 -7.72 -1.63 4.26
C ILE A 76 -7.15 -1.08 2.97
N PHE A 77 -6.51 -1.96 2.21
CA PHE A 77 -5.99 -1.73 0.87
C PHE A 77 -6.72 -2.63 -0.10
N ILE A 78 -7.19 -2.08 -1.20
CA ILE A 78 -7.97 -2.81 -2.21
C ILE A 78 -7.37 -2.54 -3.58
N SER A 79 -6.82 -3.59 -4.21
CA SER A 79 -6.40 -3.53 -5.61
C SER A 79 -7.63 -3.59 -6.53
N ILE A 80 -7.63 -2.77 -7.57
CA ILE A 80 -8.68 -2.71 -8.58
C ILE A 80 -8.16 -2.05 -9.86
N ASP A 81 -8.73 -2.37 -11.01
CA ASP A 81 -8.47 -1.63 -12.24
C ASP A 81 -9.58 -0.60 -12.55
N ASP A 82 -9.51 0.01 -13.73
CA ASP A 82 -10.43 1.08 -14.16
C ASP A 82 -11.87 0.61 -14.40
N HIS A 83 -12.13 -0.72 -14.54
CA HIS A 83 -13.49 -1.23 -14.77
C HIS A 83 -14.42 -0.93 -13.59
N GLU A 84 -13.97 -1.14 -12.36
CA GLU A 84 -14.80 -1.00 -11.15
C GLU A 84 -14.26 0.01 -10.12
N ALA A 85 -13.13 0.68 -10.37
CA ALA A 85 -12.52 1.61 -9.40
C ALA A 85 -13.48 2.70 -8.92
N HIS A 86 -14.29 3.25 -9.80
CA HIS A 86 -15.25 4.31 -9.47
C HIS A 86 -16.42 3.79 -8.62
N HIS A 87 -16.94 2.60 -8.93
CA HIS A 87 -17.99 1.95 -8.13
C HIS A 87 -17.48 1.53 -6.76
N LEU A 88 -16.26 0.96 -6.72
CA LEU A 88 -15.60 0.62 -5.46
C LEU A 88 -15.42 1.86 -4.57
N ARG A 89 -14.99 2.98 -5.15
CA ARG A 89 -14.85 4.23 -4.40
C ARG A 89 -16.17 4.65 -3.75
N MET A 90 -17.28 4.61 -4.50
CA MET A 90 -18.60 5.01 -3.99
C MET A 90 -19.06 4.12 -2.82
N ILE A 91 -18.97 2.80 -2.94
CA ILE A 91 -19.38 1.91 -1.85
C ILE A 91 -18.45 1.97 -0.65
N MET A 92 -17.17 2.26 -0.84
CA MET A 92 -16.21 2.46 0.25
C MET A 92 -16.48 3.76 1.00
N ASP A 93 -16.85 4.84 0.31
CA ASP A 93 -17.26 6.09 0.95
C ASP A 93 -18.54 5.88 1.79
N GLU A 94 -19.49 5.07 1.32
CA GLU A 94 -20.70 4.71 2.08
C GLU A 94 -20.38 3.86 3.32
N ILE A 95 -19.55 2.83 3.17
CA ILE A 95 -19.28 1.87 4.24
C ILE A 95 -18.29 2.44 5.26
N PHE A 96 -17.18 3.05 4.82
CA PHE A 96 -16.10 3.53 5.68
C PHE A 96 -16.22 4.98 6.10
N GLY A 97 -16.96 5.80 5.34
CA GLY A 97 -17.02 7.25 5.45
C GLY A 97 -15.96 7.92 4.57
N GLU A 98 -16.36 8.96 3.83
CA GLU A 98 -15.48 9.73 2.94
C GLU A 98 -14.29 10.34 3.71
N GLU A 99 -14.52 10.75 4.96
CA GLU A 99 -13.49 11.31 5.83
C GLU A 99 -12.35 10.33 6.15
N ASN A 100 -12.59 9.02 6.06
CA ASN A 100 -11.63 7.96 6.33
C ASN A 100 -10.86 7.51 5.09
N PHE A 101 -11.12 8.13 3.96
CA PHE A 101 -10.33 7.94 2.75
C PHE A 101 -8.92 8.51 2.91
N LEU A 102 -7.90 7.70 2.63
CA LEU A 102 -6.49 8.11 2.70
C LEU A 102 -5.95 8.49 1.32
N GLY A 103 -6.31 7.78 0.28
CA GLY A 103 -5.86 8.06 -1.07
C GLY A 103 -6.06 6.91 -2.06
N ILE A 104 -5.72 7.19 -3.31
CA ILE A 104 -5.56 6.21 -4.37
C ILE A 104 -4.09 6.21 -4.77
N ILE A 105 -3.50 5.04 -4.86
CA ILE A 105 -2.15 4.84 -5.38
C ILE A 105 -2.27 4.19 -6.76
N SER A 106 -1.72 4.83 -7.79
CA SER A 106 -1.58 4.26 -9.12
C SER A 106 -0.34 3.38 -9.15
N VAL A 107 -0.50 2.09 -9.36
CA VAL A 107 0.58 1.09 -9.36
C VAL A 107 0.87 0.66 -10.78
N VAL A 108 2.06 1.00 -11.27
CA VAL A 108 2.50 0.59 -12.61
C VAL A 108 2.94 -0.87 -12.55
N ASN A 109 2.08 -1.75 -13.02
CA ASN A 109 2.27 -3.21 -13.01
C ASN A 109 2.69 -3.79 -14.37
N ASN A 110 2.73 -2.95 -15.40
CA ASN A 110 3.25 -3.27 -16.73
C ASN A 110 3.87 -2.02 -17.38
N LEU A 111 5.17 -1.83 -17.22
CA LEU A 111 5.90 -0.66 -17.73
C LEU A 111 5.82 -0.50 -19.25
N LYS A 112 5.55 -1.57 -19.99
CA LYS A 112 5.45 -1.53 -21.46
C LYS A 112 4.06 -1.13 -21.95
N GLY A 113 3.05 -1.17 -21.07
CA GLY A 113 1.65 -1.09 -21.42
C GLY A 113 1.13 -2.37 -22.12
N ARG A 114 -0.17 -2.54 -22.19
CA ARG A 114 -0.81 -3.66 -22.91
C ARG A 114 -0.83 -3.36 -24.41
N SER A 115 -0.20 -4.21 -25.20
CA SER A 115 -0.09 -4.04 -26.65
C SER A 115 -1.38 -4.32 -27.41
N ASP A 116 -2.35 -4.97 -26.78
CA ASP A 116 -3.67 -5.33 -27.34
C ASP A 116 -4.74 -4.26 -27.08
N ASP A 117 -4.43 -3.22 -26.33
CA ASP A 117 -5.34 -2.10 -26.10
C ASP A 117 -5.47 -1.22 -27.36
N LYS A 118 -6.72 -0.93 -27.75
CA LYS A 118 -7.02 -0.22 -29.01
C LYS A 118 -6.68 1.28 -28.98
N TYR A 119 -6.80 1.93 -27.81
CA TYR A 119 -6.71 3.39 -27.70
C TYR A 119 -5.58 3.84 -26.80
N ILE A 120 -5.59 3.42 -25.54
CA ILE A 120 -4.61 3.81 -24.53
C ILE A 120 -4.05 2.52 -23.93
N ALA A 121 -2.74 2.32 -24.06
CA ALA A 121 -2.07 1.15 -23.48
C ALA A 121 -2.13 1.21 -21.95
N THR A 122 -2.89 0.32 -21.34
CA THR A 122 -3.03 0.20 -19.89
C THR A 122 -1.72 -0.27 -19.29
N ALA A 123 -1.18 0.48 -18.35
CA ALA A 123 0.10 0.22 -17.71
C ALA A 123 0.00 0.06 -16.19
N ASN A 124 -1.15 0.39 -15.61
CA ASN A 124 -1.32 0.44 -14.17
C ASN A 124 -2.67 -0.14 -13.70
N GLU A 125 -2.72 -0.40 -12.42
CA GLU A 125 -3.92 -0.63 -11.64
C GLU A 125 -3.97 0.37 -10.48
N PHE A 126 -5.04 0.36 -9.71
CA PHE A 126 -5.23 1.25 -8.58
C PHE A 126 -5.23 0.47 -7.27
N LEU A 127 -4.71 1.10 -6.23
CA LEU A 127 -4.80 0.65 -4.86
C LEU A 127 -5.57 1.70 -4.07
N LEU A 128 -6.81 1.39 -3.71
CA LEU A 128 -7.64 2.26 -2.86
C LEU A 128 -7.31 2.01 -1.41
N VAL A 129 -7.19 3.08 -0.63
CA VAL A 129 -6.76 3.00 0.77
C VAL A 129 -7.76 3.73 1.68
N TYR A 130 -8.35 2.98 2.62
CA TYR A 130 -9.23 3.50 3.66
C TYR A 130 -8.78 3.02 5.03
N THR A 131 -9.00 3.85 6.03
CA THR A 131 -8.86 3.45 7.43
C THR A 131 -10.21 3.39 8.11
N LYS A 132 -10.31 2.68 9.24
CA LYS A 132 -11.54 2.68 10.02
C LYS A 132 -11.77 4.02 10.72
N ASN A 133 -10.69 4.62 11.26
CA ASN A 133 -10.73 5.95 11.88
C ASN A 133 -9.42 6.70 11.58
N LYS A 134 -9.49 7.68 10.69
CA LYS A 134 -8.32 8.47 10.24
C LYS A 134 -7.61 9.21 11.35
N ARG A 135 -8.30 9.53 12.45
CA ARG A 135 -7.69 10.24 13.59
C ARG A 135 -6.79 9.35 14.43
N GLN A 136 -6.97 8.03 14.35
CA GLN A 136 -6.20 7.05 15.11
C GLN A 136 -5.17 6.31 14.26
N TYR A 137 -5.24 6.45 12.94
CA TYR A 137 -4.33 5.77 12.01
C TYR A 137 -3.10 6.61 11.72
N GLU A 138 -1.93 5.99 11.81
CA GLU A 138 -0.66 6.56 11.39
C GLU A 138 -0.03 5.68 10.31
N MET A 139 0.21 6.27 9.14
CA MET A 139 0.88 5.58 8.04
C MET A 139 2.38 5.63 8.23
N LYS A 140 3.01 4.47 8.18
CA LYS A 140 4.48 4.35 8.21
C LYS A 140 5.09 4.73 6.86
N GLY A 141 6.40 4.93 6.84
CA GLY A 141 7.14 5.21 5.63
C GLY A 141 7.76 3.97 5.00
N LEU A 142 8.07 4.07 3.72
CA LEU A 142 8.90 3.10 3.00
C LEU A 142 10.38 3.36 3.27
N PRO A 143 11.23 2.32 3.29
CA PRO A 143 12.68 2.48 3.34
C PRO A 143 13.19 3.35 2.18
N LEU A 144 14.32 4.01 2.40
CA LEU A 144 15.00 4.74 1.34
C LEU A 144 15.53 3.78 0.28
N THR A 145 15.43 4.18 -0.98
CA THR A 145 16.06 3.45 -2.09
C THR A 145 17.57 3.58 -2.04
N ASN A 146 18.31 2.67 -2.69
CA ASN A 146 19.77 2.75 -2.78
C ASN A 146 20.27 4.11 -3.32
N GLY A 147 19.57 4.67 -4.31
CA GLY A 147 19.89 6.00 -4.83
C GLY A 147 19.75 7.10 -3.77
N GLN A 148 18.73 7.03 -2.94
CA GLN A 148 18.52 7.97 -1.84
C GLN A 148 19.49 7.75 -0.69
N LEU A 149 19.85 6.49 -0.39
CA LEU A 149 20.86 6.16 0.61
C LEU A 149 22.25 6.71 0.22
N ASN A 150 22.59 6.69 -1.06
CA ASN A 150 23.85 7.24 -1.57
C ASN A 150 23.96 8.77 -1.41
N GLU A 151 22.84 9.47 -1.19
CA GLU A 151 22.88 10.92 -0.89
C GLU A 151 23.41 11.21 0.52
N TYR A 152 23.42 10.20 1.42
CA TYR A 152 23.96 10.29 2.78
C TYR A 152 25.44 9.91 2.75
N ASP A 153 26.22 10.73 2.06
CA ASP A 153 27.63 10.52 1.71
C ASP A 153 28.62 10.95 2.80
N LYS A 154 28.11 11.58 3.88
CA LYS A 154 28.90 12.08 5.00
C LYS A 154 28.61 11.33 6.27
N GLU A 155 29.60 11.28 7.17
CA GLU A 155 29.50 10.59 8.45
C GLU A 155 30.21 11.38 9.55
N ASP A 156 29.65 11.36 10.75
CA ASP A 156 30.27 11.87 11.97
C ASP A 156 29.97 10.91 13.15
N GLN A 157 30.37 11.28 14.36
CA GLN A 157 30.14 10.47 15.57
C GLN A 157 28.66 10.12 15.85
N TYR A 158 27.71 10.78 15.18
CA TYR A 158 26.28 10.55 15.29
C TYR A 158 25.69 9.77 14.10
N GLY A 159 26.54 9.26 13.21
CA GLY A 159 26.17 8.46 12.04
C GLY A 159 26.11 9.22 10.72
N LYS A 160 25.61 8.51 9.70
CA LYS A 160 25.54 9.03 8.33
C LYS A 160 24.53 10.17 8.17
N TYR A 161 24.90 11.15 7.35
CA TYR A 161 24.04 12.29 7.04
C TYR A 161 24.31 12.84 5.64
N LYS A 162 23.37 13.65 5.16
CA LYS A 162 23.54 14.56 4.02
C LYS A 162 23.32 16.01 4.45
N GLU A 163 23.95 16.93 3.74
CA GLU A 163 23.75 18.36 4.00
C GLU A 163 22.59 18.90 3.17
N VAL A 164 21.70 19.64 3.79
CA VAL A 164 20.61 20.36 3.13
C VAL A 164 20.64 21.83 3.51
N GLY A 165 20.35 22.72 2.55
CA GLY A 165 20.32 24.14 2.82
C GLY A 165 19.37 24.46 3.96
N PHE A 166 19.82 25.27 4.94
CA PHE A 166 19.04 25.60 6.12
C PHE A 166 17.93 26.61 5.84
N ARG A 167 18.09 27.45 4.81
CA ARG A 167 17.02 28.33 4.35
C ARG A 167 15.88 27.52 3.73
N LYS A 168 14.63 27.79 4.13
CA LYS A 168 13.45 27.14 3.56
C LYS A 168 13.27 27.54 2.11
N THR A 169 12.97 26.56 1.25
CA THR A 169 12.63 26.73 -0.16
C THR A 169 11.22 26.18 -0.42
N GLY A 170 10.62 26.51 -1.56
CA GLY A 170 9.27 26.06 -1.92
C GLY A 170 8.17 26.77 -1.14
N LYS A 171 6.99 26.17 -1.03
CA LYS A 171 5.81 26.79 -0.40
C LYS A 171 6.12 27.25 1.04
N GLY A 172 5.69 28.46 1.39
CA GLY A 172 5.86 29.01 2.73
C GLY A 172 7.31 29.41 3.06
N TRP A 173 8.13 29.79 2.07
CA TRP A 173 9.54 30.15 2.26
C TRP A 173 9.78 31.60 2.70
N LYS A 174 8.80 32.50 2.50
CA LYS A 174 8.94 33.94 2.78
C LYS A 174 8.89 34.21 4.26
N ARG A 175 9.59 35.27 4.71
CA ARG A 175 9.53 35.77 6.10
C ARG A 175 8.12 35.98 6.59
N LYS A 176 7.22 36.54 5.76
CA LYS A 176 5.83 36.82 6.14
C LYS A 176 5.03 35.57 6.53
N ASP A 177 5.41 34.40 6.04
CA ASP A 177 4.70 33.14 6.32
C ASP A 177 4.95 32.65 7.76
N ARG A 178 6.16 32.91 8.29
CA ARG A 178 6.57 32.61 9.67
C ARG A 178 7.65 33.59 10.13
N PRO A 179 7.29 34.81 10.59
CA PRO A 179 8.24 35.89 10.94
C PRO A 179 9.27 35.48 11.98
N ASN A 180 8.89 34.65 12.96
CA ASN A 180 9.77 34.21 14.05
C ASN A 180 10.91 33.28 13.56
N MET A 181 10.86 32.81 12.33
CA MET A 181 11.92 32.02 11.70
C MET A 181 12.87 32.86 10.85
N PHE A 182 12.76 34.19 10.91
CA PHE A 182 13.72 35.14 10.34
C PHE A 182 14.53 35.72 11.46
N TYR A 183 15.78 35.28 11.59
CA TYR A 183 16.72 35.73 12.61
C TYR A 183 18.15 35.65 12.08
N PRO A 184 19.08 36.51 12.58
CA PRO A 184 20.48 36.41 12.21
C PRO A 184 21.14 35.20 12.86
N ILE A 185 22.10 34.61 12.14
CA ILE A 185 23.06 33.62 12.67
C ILE A 185 24.44 34.25 12.54
N TYR A 186 25.18 34.29 13.65
CA TYR A 186 26.54 34.82 13.71
C TYR A 186 27.53 33.66 13.73
N PHE A 187 28.55 33.75 12.90
CA PHE A 187 29.60 32.75 12.79
C PHE A 187 30.97 33.36 12.94
N ASN A 188 31.74 32.86 13.87
CA ASN A 188 33.14 33.23 14.03
C ASN A 188 34.04 32.28 13.26
N GLN A 189 34.65 32.76 12.18
CA GLN A 189 35.48 31.96 11.31
C GLN A 189 36.75 31.41 12.00
N LYS A 190 37.28 32.11 12.99
CA LYS A 190 38.54 31.72 13.70
C LYS A 190 38.29 30.59 14.71
N THR A 191 37.13 30.66 15.39
CA THR A 191 36.80 29.69 16.46
C THR A 191 35.81 28.61 16.04
N GLY A 192 35.12 28.79 14.92
CA GLY A 192 34.00 27.95 14.48
C GLY A 192 32.72 28.16 15.30
N GLN A 193 32.67 29.11 16.20
CA GLN A 193 31.53 29.36 17.10
C GLN A 193 30.32 29.88 16.32
N ILE A 194 29.14 29.32 16.62
CA ILE A 194 27.84 29.71 16.05
C ILE A 194 26.96 30.25 17.17
N SER A 195 26.37 31.44 16.96
CA SER A 195 25.48 32.07 17.95
C SER A 195 24.31 32.82 17.28
N LEU A 196 23.31 33.20 18.08
CA LEU A 196 22.19 34.07 17.66
C LEU A 196 22.42 35.53 18.01
N GLU A 197 23.49 35.83 18.73
CA GLU A 197 23.91 37.16 19.13
C GLU A 197 25.36 37.38 18.68
N ARG A 198 25.67 38.58 18.22
CA ARG A 198 27.03 38.95 17.83
C ARG A 198 27.90 39.01 19.08
N GLN A 199 28.92 38.16 19.13
CA GLN A 199 29.86 38.08 20.25
C GLN A 199 31.10 38.97 20.03
N LYS A 200 31.55 39.06 18.75
CA LYS A 200 32.69 39.85 18.34
C LYS A 200 32.40 40.66 17.08
N GLN A 201 33.18 41.71 16.87
CA GLN A 201 32.98 42.59 15.71
C GLN A 201 33.23 41.85 14.37
N GLU A 202 34.15 40.89 14.37
CA GLU A 202 34.50 40.10 13.21
C GLU A 202 33.53 38.93 12.91
N ASP A 203 32.51 38.70 13.73
CA ASP A 203 31.52 37.65 13.50
C ASP A 203 30.69 37.97 12.25
N ILE A 204 30.63 36.97 11.37
CA ILE A 204 29.92 37.02 10.10
C ILE A 204 28.42 36.87 10.36
N GLU A 205 27.64 37.84 9.94
CA GLU A 205 26.18 37.77 10.03
C GLU A 205 25.59 37.09 8.79
N ILE A 206 24.76 36.08 9.02
CA ILE A 206 24.10 35.32 7.95
C ILE A 206 22.60 35.40 8.16
N LEU A 207 21.90 35.93 7.18
CA LEU A 207 20.43 36.03 7.14
C LEU A 207 19.86 35.08 6.08
N PRO A 208 18.61 34.61 6.21
CA PRO A 208 17.96 33.71 5.23
C PRO A 208 17.52 34.47 3.98
N LEU A 209 18.43 35.14 3.31
CA LEU A 209 18.16 35.85 2.06
C LEU A 209 18.27 34.96 0.85
N THR A 210 17.47 35.23 -0.17
CA THR A 210 17.62 34.64 -1.49
C THR A 210 18.82 35.27 -2.23
N ASN A 211 19.18 34.74 -3.39
CA ASN A 211 20.31 35.26 -4.16
C ASN A 211 20.04 36.70 -4.66
N ASP A 212 18.78 37.06 -4.86
CA ASP A 212 18.27 38.38 -5.26
C ASP A 212 17.91 39.27 -4.06
N GLY A 213 18.30 38.87 -2.82
CA GLY A 213 18.14 39.67 -1.61
C GLY A 213 16.77 39.65 -0.94
N GLN A 214 15.84 38.82 -1.43
CA GLN A 214 14.53 38.74 -0.78
C GLN A 214 14.61 37.99 0.56
N GLU A 215 13.79 38.45 1.53
CA GLU A 215 13.74 37.85 2.86
C GLU A 215 13.00 36.52 2.87
N GLY A 216 13.74 35.47 3.13
CA GLY A 216 13.26 34.09 3.35
C GLY A 216 13.05 33.81 4.83
N ARG A 217 13.11 32.54 5.20
CA ARG A 217 13.13 32.08 6.58
C ARG A 217 13.97 30.83 6.76
N TRP A 218 14.41 30.58 7.97
CA TRP A 218 15.05 29.33 8.34
C TRP A 218 14.05 28.17 8.43
N ARG A 219 14.56 26.94 8.49
CA ARG A 219 13.76 25.72 8.68
C ARG A 219 13.33 25.51 10.13
N TRP A 220 14.13 26.00 11.07
CA TRP A 220 13.91 25.88 12.51
C TRP A 220 13.67 27.26 13.12
N ASP A 221 12.93 27.29 14.24
CA ASP A 221 12.88 28.41 15.14
C ASP A 221 14.18 28.54 15.95
N LYS A 222 14.29 29.60 16.76
CA LYS A 222 15.48 29.87 17.55
C LYS A 222 15.79 28.81 18.60
N GLU A 223 14.74 28.28 19.26
CA GLU A 223 14.87 27.28 20.32
C GLU A 223 15.47 26.00 19.76
N ARG A 224 14.86 25.43 18.73
CA ARG A 224 15.37 24.24 18.03
C ARG A 224 16.77 24.46 17.43
N PHE A 225 17.04 25.66 16.95
CA PHE A 225 18.37 25.98 16.43
C PHE A 225 19.42 25.89 17.54
N LEU A 226 19.17 26.48 18.70
CA LEU A 226 20.11 26.48 19.85
C LEU A 226 20.36 25.05 20.36
N GLU A 227 19.32 24.22 20.42
CA GLU A 227 19.45 22.83 20.84
C GLU A 227 20.33 21.99 19.89
N ARG A 228 20.29 22.30 18.58
CA ARG A 228 20.87 21.43 17.55
C ARG A 228 22.09 22.03 16.84
N LYS A 229 22.41 23.31 17.05
CA LYS A 229 23.44 24.02 16.28
C LYS A 229 24.80 23.32 16.29
N ASP A 230 25.24 22.82 17.45
CA ASP A 230 26.56 22.22 17.61
C ASP A 230 26.64 20.80 17.02
N LYS A 231 25.51 20.11 16.91
CA LYS A 231 25.41 18.75 16.36
C LYS A 231 25.10 18.76 14.87
N ASP A 232 24.14 19.59 14.45
CA ASP A 232 23.46 19.43 13.16
C ASP A 232 23.56 20.65 12.23
N VAL A 233 24.25 21.75 12.62
CA VAL A 233 24.42 22.92 11.76
C VAL A 233 25.85 22.97 11.22
N VAL A 234 25.98 23.26 9.93
CA VAL A 234 27.22 23.46 9.23
C VAL A 234 27.19 24.83 8.54
N ILE A 235 28.22 25.62 8.73
CA ILE A 235 28.39 26.91 8.07
C ILE A 235 29.65 26.85 7.21
N ARG A 236 29.52 27.22 5.96
CA ARG A 236 30.65 27.28 5.03
C ARG A 236 30.49 28.37 3.99
N GLU A 237 31.63 28.81 3.47
CA GLU A 237 31.70 29.70 2.34
C GLU A 237 31.40 28.95 1.04
N LEU A 238 30.58 29.55 0.20
CA LEU A 238 30.30 29.05 -1.15
C LEU A 238 31.35 29.56 -2.13
N SER A 239 31.44 28.94 -3.31
CA SER A 239 32.30 29.38 -4.41
C SER A 239 32.08 30.83 -4.85
N THR A 240 30.94 31.42 -4.48
CA THR A 240 30.56 32.81 -4.73
C THR A 240 31.09 33.79 -3.69
N GLY A 241 31.86 33.33 -2.68
CA GLY A 241 32.31 34.13 -1.54
C GLY A 241 31.25 34.44 -0.49
N LYS A 242 30.03 33.89 -0.62
CA LYS A 242 28.94 34.07 0.34
C LYS A 242 28.93 32.92 1.35
N TRP A 243 28.79 33.25 2.61
CA TRP A 243 28.58 32.29 3.68
C TRP A 243 27.15 31.77 3.68
N ASN A 244 26.99 30.45 3.87
CA ASN A 244 25.68 29.82 3.88
C ASN A 244 25.57 28.80 5.02
N VAL A 245 24.35 28.61 5.49
CA VAL A 245 24.03 27.67 6.57
C VAL A 245 23.38 26.44 5.98
N PHE A 246 23.86 25.27 6.40
CA PHE A 246 23.32 23.97 6.07
C PHE A 246 22.93 23.23 7.35
N THR A 247 22.03 22.27 7.23
CA THR A 247 21.74 21.33 8.32
C THR A 247 22.05 19.91 7.90
N LYS A 248 22.57 19.11 8.82
CA LYS A 248 22.77 17.68 8.65
C LYS A 248 21.43 16.99 8.74
N MET A 249 20.99 16.37 7.64
CA MET A 249 19.84 15.47 7.62
C MET A 249 20.37 14.06 7.84
N ARG A 250 20.12 13.51 9.02
CA ARG A 250 20.65 12.20 9.42
C ARG A 250 19.87 11.06 8.80
N LEU A 251 20.56 9.96 8.47
CA LEU A 251 19.95 8.73 8.00
C LEU A 251 19.22 8.01 9.13
N ASN A 252 19.84 7.96 10.31
CA ASN A 252 19.23 7.43 11.53
C ASN A 252 19.07 8.55 12.55
N GLU A 253 17.93 8.64 13.18
CA GLU A 253 17.66 9.61 14.25
C GLU A 253 16.95 8.89 15.40
N ASN A 254 17.54 8.94 16.61
CA ASN A 254 17.05 8.28 17.82
C ASN A 254 16.91 6.73 17.71
N GLY A 255 17.73 6.09 16.90
CA GLY A 255 17.70 4.64 16.70
C GLY A 255 16.74 4.17 15.59
N GLU A 256 16.02 5.09 14.97
CA GLU A 256 15.10 4.79 13.86
C GLU A 256 15.68 5.24 12.53
N ASP A 257 15.63 4.38 11.55
CA ASP A 257 16.02 4.72 10.19
C ASP A 257 14.99 5.64 9.54
N ARG A 258 15.48 6.59 8.77
CA ARG A 258 14.64 7.52 8.04
C ARG A 258 13.86 6.79 6.95
N THR A 259 12.57 7.03 6.92
CA THR A 259 11.64 6.53 5.91
C THR A 259 10.99 7.66 5.14
N LEU A 260 10.31 7.35 4.05
CA LEU A 260 9.54 8.29 3.25
C LEU A 260 8.09 7.84 3.14
N LEU A 261 7.17 8.77 3.27
CA LEU A 261 5.76 8.48 3.00
C LEU A 261 5.59 7.97 1.57
N PRO A 262 4.73 6.97 1.36
CA PRO A 262 4.46 6.44 0.04
C PRO A 262 3.88 7.53 -0.87
N LYS A 263 4.30 7.54 -2.12
CA LYS A 263 3.74 8.43 -3.14
C LYS A 263 2.43 7.85 -3.66
N SER A 264 1.59 8.70 -4.27
CA SER A 264 0.36 8.27 -4.96
C SER A 264 0.61 7.56 -6.29
N VAL A 265 1.86 7.44 -6.73
CA VAL A 265 2.27 6.69 -7.92
C VAL A 265 3.45 5.80 -7.55
N TRP A 266 3.29 4.50 -7.73
CA TRP A 266 4.31 3.48 -7.50
C TRP A 266 4.81 2.96 -8.84
N ILE A 267 6.06 3.31 -9.17
CA ILE A 267 6.74 2.93 -10.41
C ILE A 267 8.03 2.23 -10.02
N ASP A 268 8.01 0.91 -10.03
CA ASP A 268 9.20 0.09 -9.80
C ASP A 268 9.04 -1.22 -10.57
N PRO A 269 10.07 -1.71 -11.27
CA PRO A 269 10.03 -3.01 -11.92
C PRO A 269 9.67 -4.17 -11.00
N LYS A 270 9.83 -4.02 -9.67
CA LYS A 270 9.45 -5.05 -8.69
C LYS A 270 7.94 -5.28 -8.62
N PHE A 271 7.11 -4.33 -9.08
CA PHE A 271 5.65 -4.43 -9.12
C PHE A 271 5.09 -5.05 -10.39
N ASP A 272 5.97 -5.41 -11.35
CA ASP A 272 5.55 -6.07 -12.60
C ASP A 272 4.87 -7.41 -12.30
N THR A 273 3.65 -7.60 -12.83
CA THR A 273 2.84 -8.81 -12.68
C THR A 273 3.59 -10.07 -13.13
N ALA A 274 4.44 -9.97 -14.15
CA ALA A 274 5.26 -11.07 -14.62
C ALA A 274 6.20 -11.64 -13.54
N LYS A 275 6.62 -10.84 -12.56
CA LYS A 275 7.42 -11.33 -11.42
C LYS A 275 6.62 -12.24 -10.49
N GLY A 276 5.36 -11.91 -10.24
CA GLY A 276 4.47 -12.77 -9.47
C GLY A 276 4.29 -14.13 -10.12
N ALA A 277 4.02 -14.14 -11.43
CA ALA A 277 3.90 -15.36 -12.23
C ALA A 277 5.21 -16.18 -12.23
N LYS A 278 6.36 -15.54 -12.42
CA LYS A 278 7.67 -16.21 -12.39
C LYS A 278 7.92 -16.90 -11.06
N ILE A 279 7.70 -16.21 -9.94
CA ILE A 279 7.90 -16.80 -8.60
C ILE A 279 6.96 -17.98 -8.38
N LEU A 280 5.68 -17.87 -8.77
CA LEU A 280 4.74 -18.96 -8.63
C LEU A 280 5.18 -20.19 -9.50
N LYS A 281 5.62 -19.92 -10.72
CA LYS A 281 6.15 -20.97 -11.62
C LYS A 281 7.38 -21.67 -11.05
N GLU A 282 8.26 -20.99 -10.33
CA GLU A 282 9.42 -21.60 -9.66
C GLU A 282 8.99 -22.66 -8.64
N PHE A 283 7.88 -22.44 -7.93
CA PHE A 283 7.36 -23.42 -6.97
C PHE A 283 6.63 -24.60 -7.65
N PHE A 284 5.89 -24.34 -8.73
CA PHE A 284 5.04 -25.37 -9.35
C PHE A 284 5.64 -26.01 -10.60
N GLY A 285 6.71 -25.44 -11.17
CA GLY A 285 7.29 -25.85 -12.45
C GLY A 285 6.45 -25.44 -13.67
N LYS A 286 5.25 -24.89 -13.46
CA LYS A 286 4.27 -24.52 -14.49
C LYS A 286 3.48 -23.29 -14.05
N ASP A 287 2.86 -22.62 -15.01
CA ASP A 287 1.90 -21.55 -14.73
C ASP A 287 0.56 -22.17 -14.30
N VAL A 288 0.17 -22.00 -13.04
CA VAL A 288 -1.05 -22.60 -12.44
C VAL A 288 -2.10 -21.58 -12.04
N PHE A 289 -1.78 -20.28 -12.12
CA PHE A 289 -2.66 -19.19 -11.73
C PHE A 289 -2.40 -17.94 -12.58
N ASP A 290 -3.47 -17.26 -13.00
CA ASP A 290 -3.37 -16.06 -13.83
C ASP A 290 -3.10 -14.82 -12.96
N ASN A 291 -2.13 -14.01 -13.37
CA ASN A 291 -1.81 -12.70 -12.79
C ASN A 291 -1.64 -12.68 -11.25
N PRO A 292 -0.84 -13.60 -10.65
CA PRO A 292 -0.58 -13.53 -9.22
C PRO A 292 0.15 -12.22 -8.89
N LYS A 293 -0.27 -11.55 -7.81
CA LYS A 293 0.37 -10.29 -7.39
C LYS A 293 1.85 -10.50 -7.07
N PRO A 294 2.71 -9.52 -7.41
CA PRO A 294 4.11 -9.55 -7.00
C PRO A 294 4.24 -9.51 -5.47
N ILE A 295 5.16 -10.30 -4.92
CA ILE A 295 5.37 -10.37 -3.46
C ILE A 295 5.84 -9.02 -2.92
N ASP A 296 6.78 -8.36 -3.61
CA ASP A 296 7.33 -7.07 -3.20
C ASP A 296 6.28 -5.96 -3.10
N PHE A 297 5.23 -6.03 -3.94
CA PHE A 297 4.10 -5.12 -3.86
C PHE A 297 3.35 -5.27 -2.52
N ILE A 298 3.07 -6.49 -2.12
CA ILE A 298 2.40 -6.77 -0.84
C ILE A 298 3.34 -6.44 0.33
N ILE A 299 4.63 -6.72 0.23
CA ILE A 299 5.63 -6.36 1.26
C ILE A 299 5.64 -4.85 1.50
N ASP A 300 5.62 -4.03 0.46
CA ASP A 300 5.60 -2.57 0.64
C ASP A 300 4.29 -2.09 1.28
N ILE A 301 3.15 -2.70 0.96
CA ILE A 301 1.88 -2.44 1.66
C ILE A 301 1.99 -2.81 3.14
N LEU A 302 2.57 -3.97 3.47
CA LEU A 302 2.77 -4.39 4.86
C LEU A 302 3.69 -3.43 5.62
N ARG A 303 4.79 -2.98 5.02
CA ARG A 303 5.75 -2.03 5.63
C ARG A 303 5.09 -0.72 6.04
N ILE A 304 4.20 -0.17 5.20
CA ILE A 304 3.56 1.12 5.49
C ILE A 304 2.36 1.04 6.42
N SER A 305 1.93 -0.17 6.81
CA SER A 305 0.64 -0.36 7.47
C SER A 305 0.61 -1.33 8.64
N THR A 306 1.73 -1.99 8.97
CA THR A 306 1.73 -3.02 10.01
C THR A 306 2.85 -2.83 11.03
N ASP A 307 2.57 -3.22 12.27
CA ASP A 307 3.57 -3.47 13.31
C ASP A 307 4.07 -4.91 13.22
N ASN A 308 5.11 -5.22 13.98
CA ASN A 308 5.79 -6.52 13.93
C ASN A 308 4.94 -7.71 14.41
N ASP A 309 3.82 -7.47 15.07
CA ASP A 309 2.89 -8.47 15.62
C ASP A 309 1.47 -8.38 15.01
N SER A 310 1.29 -7.60 13.96
CA SER A 310 -0.01 -7.34 13.34
C SER A 310 -0.65 -8.60 12.75
N PHE A 311 -1.99 -8.64 12.76
CA PHE A 311 -2.79 -9.58 11.98
C PHE A 311 -3.11 -9.00 10.60
N ILE A 312 -2.89 -9.81 9.56
CA ILE A 312 -3.17 -9.50 8.17
C ILE A 312 -4.30 -10.39 7.67
N LEU A 313 -5.40 -9.79 7.23
CA LEU A 313 -6.52 -10.51 6.63
C LEU A 313 -6.54 -10.26 5.13
N ASP A 314 -6.63 -11.35 4.35
CA ASP A 314 -6.88 -11.33 2.92
C ASP A 314 -8.01 -12.33 2.60
N PHE A 315 -9.19 -11.80 2.29
CA PHE A 315 -10.36 -12.64 1.99
C PHE A 315 -10.65 -12.81 0.48
N PHE A 316 -9.64 -12.47 -0.34
CA PHE A 316 -9.52 -12.83 -1.75
C PHE A 316 -8.13 -13.39 -2.01
N ALA A 317 -7.73 -14.39 -1.22
CA ALA A 317 -6.34 -14.85 -1.13
C ALA A 317 -5.73 -15.33 -2.46
N GLY A 318 -6.55 -15.73 -3.43
CA GLY A 318 -6.10 -16.17 -4.74
C GLY A 318 -5.07 -17.30 -4.63
N SER A 319 -3.87 -17.05 -5.12
CA SER A 319 -2.75 -17.99 -5.03
C SER A 319 -1.95 -17.91 -3.72
N GLY A 320 -2.38 -17.12 -2.71
CA GLY A 320 -1.73 -17.05 -1.39
C GLY A 320 -0.49 -16.13 -1.34
N THR A 321 -0.40 -15.13 -2.21
CA THR A 321 0.74 -14.20 -2.24
C THR A 321 0.91 -13.45 -0.92
N THR A 322 -0.19 -13.04 -0.30
CA THR A 322 -0.19 -12.31 0.97
C THR A 322 0.48 -13.10 2.10
N GLY A 323 0.19 -14.39 2.22
CA GLY A 323 0.83 -15.26 3.24
C GLY A 323 2.34 -15.36 3.05
N GLN A 324 2.80 -15.54 1.82
CA GLN A 324 4.23 -15.56 1.52
C GLN A 324 4.89 -14.20 1.80
N ALA A 325 4.24 -13.10 1.46
CA ALA A 325 4.75 -11.75 1.74
C ALA A 325 4.91 -11.48 3.25
N VAL A 326 3.96 -11.95 4.07
CA VAL A 326 4.06 -11.86 5.54
C VAL A 326 5.28 -12.61 6.05
N TRP A 327 5.49 -13.84 5.60
CA TRP A 327 6.68 -14.61 6.00
C TRP A 327 7.99 -13.94 5.54
N ASN A 328 8.03 -13.40 4.33
CA ASN A 328 9.20 -12.69 3.83
C ASN A 328 9.55 -11.48 4.70
N LEU A 329 8.55 -10.65 5.01
CA LEU A 329 8.79 -9.46 5.82
C LEU A 329 9.20 -9.82 7.26
N ASN A 330 8.60 -10.86 7.87
CA ASN A 330 9.01 -11.36 9.17
C ASN A 330 10.46 -11.88 9.18
N ARG A 331 10.91 -12.53 8.09
CA ARG A 331 12.33 -12.93 7.93
C ARG A 331 13.26 -11.73 7.81
N GLU A 332 12.81 -10.67 7.19
CA GLU A 332 13.62 -9.47 6.96
C GLU A 332 13.81 -8.64 8.23
N ASP A 333 12.74 -8.43 9.00
CA ASP A 333 12.74 -7.49 10.13
C ASP A 333 12.59 -8.16 11.51
N GLY A 334 12.56 -9.50 11.55
CA GLY A 334 12.39 -10.26 12.80
C GLY A 334 10.99 -10.17 13.40
N GLY A 335 10.00 -9.76 12.61
CA GLY A 335 8.61 -9.64 13.03
C GLY A 335 7.92 -11.00 13.26
N ASN A 336 6.76 -10.95 13.90
CA ASN A 336 5.89 -12.09 14.17
C ASN A 336 4.46 -11.80 13.69
N ARG A 337 4.33 -11.16 12.53
CA ARG A 337 3.03 -10.91 11.89
C ARG A 337 2.36 -12.22 11.55
N LYS A 338 1.04 -12.25 11.66
CA LYS A 338 0.20 -13.43 11.36
C LYS A 338 -0.77 -13.11 10.24
N PHE A 339 -1.10 -14.11 9.44
CA PHE A 339 -2.07 -13.94 8.36
C PHE A 339 -3.29 -14.84 8.54
N ILE A 340 -4.41 -14.36 8.03
CA ILE A 340 -5.66 -15.09 7.83
C ILE A 340 -6.01 -14.95 6.36
N LEU A 341 -6.00 -16.06 5.63
CA LEU A 341 -6.34 -16.11 4.22
C LEU A 341 -7.68 -16.80 4.04
N VAL A 342 -8.60 -16.17 3.31
CA VAL A 342 -9.88 -16.78 2.98
C VAL A 342 -9.98 -16.90 1.46
N GLN A 343 -10.25 -18.11 0.98
CA GLN A 343 -10.44 -18.40 -0.43
C GLN A 343 -11.64 -19.33 -0.62
N LEU A 344 -12.51 -18.98 -1.53
CA LEU A 344 -13.60 -19.87 -1.94
C LEU A 344 -13.04 -21.13 -2.57
N ASP A 345 -13.71 -22.25 -2.32
CA ASP A 345 -13.41 -23.56 -2.92
C ASP A 345 -13.92 -23.61 -4.37
N GLU A 346 -13.48 -22.65 -5.19
CA GLU A 346 -13.89 -22.47 -6.57
C GLU A 346 -13.08 -23.39 -7.47
N PRO A 347 -13.72 -24.24 -8.30
CA PRO A 347 -13.02 -25.10 -9.22
C PRO A 347 -12.16 -24.33 -10.22
N VAL A 348 -10.96 -24.84 -10.51
CA VAL A 348 -10.10 -24.27 -11.55
C VAL A 348 -10.73 -24.48 -12.92
N ASN A 349 -10.55 -23.53 -13.82
CA ASN A 349 -11.12 -23.57 -15.17
C ASN A 349 -10.27 -24.45 -16.10
N GLU A 350 -10.75 -25.67 -16.41
CA GLU A 350 -10.05 -26.63 -17.28
C GLU A 350 -9.92 -26.20 -18.77
N ASN A 351 -10.70 -25.18 -19.17
CA ASN A 351 -10.68 -24.71 -20.56
C ASN A 351 -9.46 -23.84 -20.88
N ILE A 352 -8.73 -23.37 -19.88
CA ILE A 352 -7.54 -22.56 -20.04
C ILE A 352 -6.28 -23.31 -19.61
N GLU A 353 -5.11 -22.84 -20.05
CA GLU A 353 -3.83 -23.50 -19.82
C GLU A 353 -3.48 -23.61 -18.34
N THR A 354 -3.59 -22.50 -17.61
CA THR A 354 -3.28 -22.44 -16.16
C THR A 354 -4.15 -23.42 -15.36
N GLY A 355 -5.43 -23.54 -15.70
CA GLY A 355 -6.33 -24.51 -15.08
C GLY A 355 -5.95 -25.97 -15.39
N ARG A 356 -5.63 -26.31 -16.65
CA ARG A 356 -5.13 -27.64 -17.01
C ARG A 356 -3.82 -28.00 -16.31
N ASN A 357 -2.92 -27.00 -16.18
CA ASN A 357 -1.67 -27.17 -15.46
C ASN A 357 -1.91 -27.44 -13.97
N ALA A 358 -2.83 -26.69 -13.33
CA ALA A 358 -3.22 -26.92 -11.93
C ALA A 358 -3.78 -28.33 -11.74
N LEU A 359 -4.73 -28.76 -12.58
CA LEU A 359 -5.31 -30.09 -12.53
C LEU A 359 -4.26 -31.22 -12.73
N SER A 360 -3.26 -31.00 -13.59
CA SER A 360 -2.17 -31.97 -13.80
C SER A 360 -1.28 -32.17 -12.58
N LEU A 361 -1.32 -31.22 -11.61
CA LEU A 361 -0.65 -31.31 -10.32
C LEU A 361 -1.58 -31.75 -9.16
N GLY A 362 -2.81 -32.15 -9.49
CA GLY A 362 -3.81 -32.56 -8.51
C GLY A 362 -4.54 -31.40 -7.80
N LEU A 363 -4.31 -30.15 -8.22
CA LEU A 363 -4.94 -28.95 -7.66
C LEU A 363 -6.27 -28.71 -8.38
N ARG A 364 -7.37 -28.92 -7.67
CA ARG A 364 -8.72 -28.91 -8.27
C ARG A 364 -9.43 -27.57 -8.07
N THR A 365 -9.03 -26.82 -7.06
CA THR A 365 -9.65 -25.54 -6.67
C THR A 365 -8.60 -24.45 -6.51
N ILE A 366 -9.04 -23.20 -6.53
CA ILE A 366 -8.18 -22.04 -6.23
C ILE A 366 -7.61 -22.14 -4.81
N ALA A 367 -8.41 -22.65 -3.86
CA ALA A 367 -7.96 -22.87 -2.49
C ALA A 367 -6.82 -23.90 -2.42
N ASP A 368 -6.85 -24.96 -3.26
CA ASP A 368 -5.75 -25.94 -3.33
C ASP A 368 -4.44 -25.30 -3.80
N ILE A 369 -4.50 -24.39 -4.76
CA ILE A 369 -3.32 -23.63 -5.24
C ILE A 369 -2.74 -22.79 -4.09
N CYS A 370 -3.59 -22.08 -3.36
CA CYS A 370 -3.19 -21.28 -2.22
C CYS A 370 -2.48 -22.09 -1.14
N ILE A 371 -3.10 -23.20 -0.72
CA ILE A 371 -2.57 -24.09 0.33
C ILE A 371 -1.24 -24.71 -0.12
N GLU A 372 -1.17 -25.21 -1.34
CA GLU A 372 0.03 -25.86 -1.85
C GLU A 372 1.19 -24.88 -2.03
N ARG A 373 0.93 -23.63 -2.47
CA ARG A 373 1.95 -22.57 -2.48
C ARG A 373 2.55 -22.37 -1.10
N LEU A 374 1.70 -22.17 -0.10
CA LEU A 374 2.19 -21.92 1.27
C LEU A 374 2.97 -23.11 1.82
N ARG A 375 2.56 -24.35 1.51
CA ARG A 375 3.30 -25.55 1.90
C ARG A 375 4.70 -25.55 1.32
N ARG A 376 4.82 -25.36 -0.01
CA ARG A 376 6.11 -25.35 -0.71
C ARG A 376 7.02 -24.19 -0.28
N VAL A 377 6.43 -23.01 -0.02
CA VAL A 377 7.17 -21.86 0.53
C VAL A 377 7.70 -22.18 1.93
N SER A 378 6.87 -22.77 2.80
CA SER A 378 7.27 -23.16 4.16
C SER A 378 8.41 -24.18 4.13
N GLU A 379 8.31 -25.21 3.30
CA GLU A 379 9.35 -26.23 3.12
C GLU A 379 10.67 -25.60 2.65
N LYS A 380 10.64 -24.80 1.58
CA LYS A 380 11.82 -24.11 1.07
C LYS A 380 12.48 -23.22 2.13
N TYR A 381 11.70 -22.46 2.91
CA TYR A 381 12.26 -21.55 3.91
C TYR A 381 12.86 -22.27 5.10
N LYS A 382 12.34 -23.45 5.47
CA LYS A 382 12.97 -24.34 6.47
C LYS A 382 14.31 -24.88 5.98
N GLU A 383 14.38 -25.33 4.72
CA GLU A 383 15.63 -25.80 4.11
C GLU A 383 16.70 -24.70 4.03
N GLU A 384 16.29 -23.43 3.85
CA GLU A 384 17.17 -22.27 3.85
C GLU A 384 17.62 -21.81 5.25
N GLY A 385 17.32 -22.55 6.32
CA GLY A 385 17.71 -22.23 7.71
C GLY A 385 16.71 -21.33 8.44
N GLY A 386 15.46 -21.36 8.07
CA GLY A 386 14.36 -20.60 8.71
C GLY A 386 13.84 -21.19 10.03
N ASP A 387 14.66 -21.93 10.78
CA ASP A 387 14.24 -22.65 12.01
C ASP A 387 13.74 -21.75 13.13
N ASN A 388 14.05 -20.46 13.11
CA ASN A 388 13.64 -19.49 14.12
C ASN A 388 12.32 -18.78 13.81
N GLN A 389 11.66 -19.09 12.68
CA GLN A 389 10.41 -18.45 12.27
C GLN A 389 9.25 -19.45 12.31
N ASP A 390 8.08 -19.02 12.80
CA ASP A 390 6.85 -19.79 12.67
C ASP A 390 6.36 -19.78 11.20
N LEU A 391 6.71 -20.84 10.47
CA LEU A 391 6.31 -21.09 9.08
C LEU A 391 5.11 -22.05 9.00
N GLY A 392 4.47 -22.35 10.13
CA GLY A 392 3.28 -23.18 10.19
C GLY A 392 2.01 -22.41 9.83
N PHE A 393 1.02 -23.13 9.29
CA PHE A 393 -0.34 -22.63 9.13
C PHE A 393 -1.37 -23.76 9.31
N LYS A 394 -2.59 -23.39 9.64
CA LYS A 394 -3.72 -24.31 9.78
C LYS A 394 -4.72 -24.04 8.65
N VAL A 395 -5.27 -25.13 8.11
CA VAL A 395 -6.34 -25.07 7.10
C VAL A 395 -7.66 -25.41 7.77
N PHE A 396 -8.65 -24.55 7.59
CA PHE A 396 -10.01 -24.77 8.05
C PHE A 396 -10.95 -24.78 6.85
N ARG A 397 -11.97 -25.63 6.90
CA ARG A 397 -13.08 -25.62 5.95
C ARG A 397 -14.35 -25.19 6.66
N LEU A 398 -15.08 -24.26 6.07
CA LEU A 398 -16.41 -23.89 6.54
C LEU A 398 -17.39 -24.94 6.02
N THR A 399 -18.11 -25.55 6.94
CA THR A 399 -19.21 -26.47 6.67
C THR A 399 -20.50 -25.91 7.21
N GLN A 400 -21.63 -26.45 6.76
CA GLN A 400 -22.93 -26.11 7.31
C GLN A 400 -22.95 -26.49 8.80
N SER A 401 -23.44 -25.59 9.67
CA SER A 401 -23.54 -25.86 11.08
C SER A 401 -24.60 -26.94 11.35
N ASP A 402 -24.25 -27.93 12.16
CA ASP A 402 -25.19 -28.94 12.69
C ASP A 402 -26.06 -28.39 13.83
N LEU A 403 -25.80 -27.16 14.28
CA LEU A 403 -26.67 -26.47 15.23
C LEU A 403 -28.01 -26.19 14.59
N HIS A 404 -29.06 -26.84 15.07
CA HIS A 404 -30.43 -26.52 14.67
C HIS A 404 -30.64 -25.02 14.85
N ARG A 405 -31.06 -24.31 13.79
CA ARG A 405 -31.62 -22.96 13.94
C ARG A 405 -32.75 -23.09 14.93
N VAL A 406 -32.65 -22.45 16.09
CA VAL A 406 -33.79 -22.19 16.96
C VAL A 406 -34.70 -21.36 16.10
N ASN A 407 -35.83 -21.94 15.69
CA ASN A 407 -36.87 -21.23 14.99
C ASN A 407 -37.35 -20.13 15.94
N GLU A 408 -37.09 -18.88 15.60
CA GLU A 408 -37.66 -17.69 16.25
C GLU A 408 -39.15 -17.55 15.93
N ASN A 409 -39.90 -18.63 15.94
CA ASN A 409 -41.34 -18.68 15.91
C ASN A 409 -41.92 -19.13 17.26
N SER A 410 -41.44 -18.52 18.34
CA SER A 410 -42.19 -18.48 19.56
C SER A 410 -42.91 -17.15 19.63
N ASN A 411 -44.19 -17.17 19.21
CA ASN A 411 -45.19 -16.16 19.50
C ASN A 411 -45.06 -15.76 20.98
N TYR A 412 -44.63 -14.56 21.25
CA TYR A 412 -44.92 -13.92 22.53
C TYR A 412 -46.32 -13.33 22.40
N LEU A 413 -47.28 -13.98 23.08
CA LEU A 413 -48.51 -13.40 23.55
C LEU A 413 -48.26 -12.21 24.47
#